data_7abdbedd265fdde482534cd0cbf96ca6
#
_entry.id   7abdbedd265fdde482534cd0cbf96ca6
#
_cell.length_a   1.000
_cell.length_b   1.000
_cell.length_c   1.000
_cell.angle_alpha   90.00
_cell.angle_beta   90.00
_cell.angle_gamma   90.00
#
_symmetry.space_group_name_H-M   'P 1'
#
loop_
_entity.id
_entity.type
_entity.pdbx_description
1 polymer ?
#
loop_
_entity_poly.entity_id
_entity_poly.type
_entity_poly.pdbx_seq_one_letter_code
_entity_poly.pdbx_strand_id
1 'polypeptide(L)'
;MVILSIDFDGTIVKDEYPGIGKALPGAIQAINELYDDGYCIIINSCRAREREDEMIDWLNRNGVKYCHCNENCCERIVNYRTDCRKISADCIIDDKSLMMLNLEQDNGWHNVKHMIR
;
A
#
# COMPACT_ATOMS: atom_id res chain seq x y z
N MET A 1 -14.93 -0.88 -9.27
CA MET A 1 -13.47 -0.82 -9.05
C MET A 1 -13.15 -1.26 -7.63
N VAL A 2 -12.24 -2.21 -7.49
CA VAL A 2 -11.79 -2.69 -6.17
C VAL A 2 -10.62 -1.81 -5.69
N ILE A 3 -10.74 -1.32 -4.47
CA ILE A 3 -9.74 -0.43 -3.86
C ILE A 3 -8.97 -1.20 -2.80
N LEU A 4 -7.64 -1.21 -2.94
CA LEU A 4 -6.73 -1.85 -2.00
C LEU A 4 -5.96 -0.76 -1.26
N SER A 5 -6.02 -0.78 0.07
CA SER A 5 -5.21 0.07 0.93
C SER A 5 -4.01 -0.73 1.42
N ILE A 6 -2.81 -0.26 1.11
CA ILE A 6 -1.57 -0.98 1.40
C ILE A 6 -0.70 -0.12 2.31
N ASP A 7 -0.36 -0.65 3.48
CA ASP A 7 0.59 -0.04 4.41
C ASP A 7 2.00 -0.02 3.81
N PHE A 8 2.86 0.86 4.30
CA PHE A 8 4.21 1.04 3.78
C PHE A 8 5.27 0.36 4.66
N ASP A 9 5.54 0.91 5.86
CA ASP A 9 6.57 0.38 6.75
C ASP A 9 6.17 -0.98 7.30
N GLY A 10 7.00 -2.00 7.09
CA GLY A 10 6.72 -3.37 7.49
C GLY A 10 5.87 -4.17 6.50
N THR A 11 5.34 -3.53 5.47
CA THR A 11 4.46 -4.17 4.46
C THR A 11 5.07 -4.14 3.07
N ILE A 12 5.47 -2.99 2.57
CA ILE A 12 6.18 -2.85 1.28
C ILE A 12 7.68 -2.89 1.49
N VAL A 13 8.15 -2.24 2.55
CA VAL A 13 9.56 -2.20 2.93
C VAL A 13 9.72 -2.74 4.33
N LYS A 14 10.95 -3.18 4.66
CA LYS A 14 11.29 -3.52 6.04
C LYS A 14 11.12 -2.28 6.91
N ASP A 15 10.54 -2.45 8.10
CA ASP A 15 10.32 -1.33 9.02
C ASP A 15 11.64 -0.87 9.64
N GLU A 16 12.15 0.26 9.18
CA GLU A 16 13.35 0.92 9.69
C GLU A 16 13.07 2.41 9.96
N TYR A 17 11.80 2.72 10.26
CA TYR A 17 11.37 4.09 10.53
C TYR A 17 12.30 4.78 11.56
N PRO A 18 12.71 6.06 11.34
CA PRO A 18 12.24 7.00 10.33
C PRO A 18 12.87 6.83 8.94
N GLY A 19 13.91 6.01 8.79
CA GLY A 19 14.46 5.68 7.49
C GLY A 19 13.53 4.78 6.69
N ILE A 20 13.92 4.48 5.46
CA ILE A 20 13.17 3.56 4.59
C ILE A 20 14.02 2.31 4.39
N GLY A 21 13.49 1.16 4.82
CA GLY A 21 14.16 -0.13 4.67
C GLY A 21 14.11 -0.63 3.23
N LYS A 22 14.70 -1.81 3.03
CA LYS A 22 14.66 -2.46 1.72
C LYS A 22 13.25 -2.94 1.39
N ALA A 23 12.91 -2.95 0.11
CA ALA A 23 11.66 -3.53 -0.35
C ALA A 23 11.58 -5.00 0.06
N LEU A 24 10.42 -5.44 0.55
CA LEU A 24 10.19 -6.84 0.88
C LEU A 24 10.13 -7.68 -0.40
N PRO A 25 10.52 -8.97 -0.34
CA PRO A 25 10.55 -9.81 -1.52
C PRO A 25 9.21 -9.85 -2.25
N GLY A 26 9.21 -9.52 -3.53
CA GLY A 26 8.04 -9.57 -4.39
C GLY A 26 7.00 -8.48 -4.18
N ALA A 27 7.20 -7.54 -3.25
CA ALA A 27 6.23 -6.50 -2.93
C ALA A 27 5.95 -5.60 -4.14
N ILE A 28 6.99 -5.03 -4.72
CA ILE A 28 6.84 -4.10 -5.85
C ILE A 28 6.20 -4.81 -7.05
N GLN A 29 6.66 -6.02 -7.35
CA GLN A 29 6.10 -6.80 -8.45
C GLN A 29 4.62 -7.10 -8.23
N ALA A 30 4.25 -7.57 -7.05
CA ALA A 30 2.86 -7.92 -6.73
C ALA A 30 1.95 -6.70 -6.82
N ILE A 31 2.37 -5.57 -6.26
CA ILE A 31 1.60 -4.33 -6.31
C ILE A 31 1.40 -3.86 -7.75
N ASN A 32 2.47 -3.89 -8.55
CA ASN A 32 2.40 -3.45 -9.94
C ASN A 32 1.51 -4.37 -10.79
N GLU A 33 1.54 -5.67 -10.53
CA GLU A 33 0.63 -6.60 -11.21
C GLU A 33 -0.83 -6.34 -10.83
N LEU A 34 -1.11 -6.07 -9.56
CA LEU A 34 -2.46 -5.72 -9.12
C LEU A 34 -2.91 -4.40 -9.74
N TYR A 35 -2.04 -3.41 -9.80
CA TYR A 35 -2.33 -2.15 -10.47
C TYR A 35 -2.68 -2.38 -11.95
N ASP A 36 -1.88 -3.17 -12.64
CA ASP A 36 -2.09 -3.47 -14.06
C ASP A 36 -3.37 -4.27 -14.30
N ASP A 37 -3.82 -5.05 -13.31
CA ASP A 37 -5.09 -5.79 -13.36
C ASP A 37 -6.31 -4.89 -13.11
N GLY A 38 -6.12 -3.61 -12.83
CA GLY A 38 -7.21 -2.65 -12.66
C GLY A 38 -7.59 -2.34 -11.22
N TYR A 39 -6.85 -2.85 -10.24
CA TYR A 39 -7.09 -2.47 -8.83
C TYR A 39 -6.63 -1.05 -8.58
N CYS A 40 -7.40 -0.30 -7.79
CA CYS A 40 -6.99 1.02 -7.31
C CYS A 40 -6.11 0.84 -6.08
N ILE A 41 -4.86 1.28 -6.16
CA ILE A 41 -3.89 1.12 -5.08
C ILE A 41 -3.78 2.42 -4.29
N ILE A 42 -4.02 2.36 -3.00
CA ILE A 42 -3.80 3.48 -2.08
C ILE A 42 -2.70 3.07 -1.11
N ILE A 43 -1.63 3.85 -1.06
CA ILE A 43 -0.58 3.67 -0.05
C ILE A 43 -1.02 4.44 1.19
N ASN A 44 -1.26 3.72 2.29
CA ASN A 44 -1.75 4.30 3.53
C ASN A 44 -0.70 4.13 4.63
N SER A 45 -0.18 5.24 5.13
CA SER A 45 0.93 5.25 6.07
C SER A 45 0.71 6.32 7.13
N CYS A 46 1.29 6.08 8.32
CA CYS A 46 1.34 7.11 9.38
C CYS A 46 2.41 8.17 9.11
N ARG A 47 3.21 8.03 8.07
CA ARG A 47 4.21 9.03 7.71
C ARG A 47 3.51 10.33 7.32
N ALA A 48 4.03 11.45 7.83
CA ALA A 48 3.47 12.76 7.57
C ALA A 48 4.57 13.75 7.22
N ARG A 49 4.21 14.84 6.51
CA ARG A 49 5.11 15.92 6.14
C ARG A 49 6.34 15.40 5.40
N GLU A 50 7.54 15.71 5.89
CA GLU A 50 8.81 15.31 5.27
C GLU A 50 8.94 13.79 5.12
N ARG A 51 8.44 13.02 6.09
CA ARG A 51 8.49 11.56 6.04
C ARG A 51 7.58 11.00 4.96
N GLU A 52 6.45 11.64 4.71
CA GLU A 52 5.58 11.29 3.59
C GLU A 52 6.23 11.63 2.26
N ASP A 53 6.84 12.79 2.14
CA ASP A 53 7.55 13.20 0.93
C ASP A 53 8.68 12.23 0.58
N GLU A 54 9.43 11.78 1.58
CA GLU A 54 10.49 10.78 1.41
C GLU A 54 9.91 9.44 0.90
N MET A 55 8.77 9.03 1.44
CA MET A 55 8.07 7.81 1.02
C MET A 55 7.62 7.92 -0.44
N ILE A 56 6.97 9.02 -0.80
CA ILE A 56 6.50 9.25 -2.16
C ILE A 56 7.66 9.25 -3.15
N ASP A 57 8.76 9.91 -2.81
CA ASP A 57 9.96 9.91 -3.62
C ASP A 57 10.52 8.49 -3.81
N TRP A 58 10.56 7.70 -2.73
CA TRP A 58 11.01 6.32 -2.79
C TRP A 58 10.12 5.47 -3.69
N LEU A 59 8.79 5.60 -3.54
CA LEU A 59 7.82 4.86 -4.37
C LEU A 59 8.04 5.16 -5.86
N ASN A 60 8.20 6.44 -6.19
CA ASN A 60 8.38 6.85 -7.57
C ASN A 60 9.72 6.38 -8.15
N ARG A 61 10.79 6.48 -7.37
CA ARG A 61 12.13 6.03 -7.81
C ARG A 61 12.21 4.52 -7.99
N ASN A 62 11.42 3.76 -7.23
CA ASN A 62 11.43 2.30 -7.29
C ASN A 62 10.35 1.74 -8.23
N GLY A 63 9.65 2.60 -8.95
CA GLY A 63 8.69 2.18 -9.97
C GLY A 63 7.43 1.54 -9.42
N VAL A 64 7.04 1.86 -8.18
CA VAL A 64 5.80 1.37 -7.59
C VAL A 64 4.62 2.12 -8.22
N LYS A 65 3.64 1.38 -8.72
CA LYS A 65 2.43 1.93 -9.31
C LYS A 65 1.35 2.06 -8.25
N TYR A 66 0.81 3.26 -8.09
CA TYR A 66 -0.25 3.52 -7.12
C TYR A 66 -1.11 4.70 -7.60
N CYS A 67 -2.33 4.80 -7.04
CA CYS A 67 -3.27 5.88 -7.40
C CYS A 67 -3.17 7.06 -6.44
N HIS A 68 -3.11 6.78 -5.14
CA HIS A 68 -3.13 7.79 -4.08
C HIS A 68 -2.21 7.40 -2.92
N CYS A 69 -1.73 8.42 -2.19
CA CYS A 69 -1.03 8.25 -0.92
C CYS A 69 -1.78 8.99 0.18
N ASN A 70 -2.17 8.29 1.25
CA ASN A 70 -2.82 8.85 2.43
C ASN A 70 -4.09 9.67 2.14
N GLU A 71 -4.74 9.37 1.05
CA GLU A 71 -6.01 10.02 0.68
C GLU A 71 -6.95 9.02 0.03
N ASN A 72 -8.24 9.27 0.13
CA ASN A 72 -9.25 8.42 -0.47
C ASN A 72 -9.28 8.56 -2.00
N CYS A 73 -9.74 7.50 -2.68
CA CYS A 73 -10.03 7.54 -4.09
C CYS A 73 -11.11 8.59 -4.38
N CYS A 74 -10.97 9.31 -5.50
CA CYS A 74 -11.91 10.36 -5.89
C CYS A 74 -13.36 9.86 -5.91
N GLU A 75 -13.59 8.63 -6.37
CA GLU A 75 -14.92 8.01 -6.38
C GLU A 75 -15.54 7.96 -4.99
N ARG A 76 -14.76 7.56 -3.97
CA ARG A 76 -15.25 7.46 -2.59
C ARG A 76 -15.50 8.84 -1.99
N ILE A 77 -14.67 9.83 -2.32
CA ILE A 77 -14.86 11.21 -1.87
C ILE A 77 -16.19 11.74 -2.42
N VAL A 78 -16.46 11.51 -3.70
CA VAL A 78 -17.71 11.94 -4.34
C VAL A 78 -18.90 11.24 -3.70
N ASN A 79 -18.83 9.91 -3.49
CA ASN A 79 -19.93 9.13 -2.92
C ASN A 79 -20.29 9.55 -1.50
N TYR A 80 -19.29 9.84 -0.67
CA TYR A 80 -19.50 10.24 0.72
C TYR A 80 -19.60 11.75 0.91
N ARG A 81 -19.32 12.53 -0.15
CA ARG A 81 -19.28 13.99 -0.15
C ARG A 81 -18.26 14.56 0.84
N THR A 82 -17.26 13.78 1.18
CA THR A 82 -16.17 14.17 2.08
C THR A 82 -15.00 13.19 1.95
N ASP A 83 -13.80 13.69 2.23
CA ASP A 83 -12.62 12.84 2.36
C ASP A 83 -12.52 12.42 3.83
N CYS A 84 -13.00 11.21 4.12
CA CYS A 84 -12.99 10.65 5.46
C CYS A 84 -11.57 10.42 5.95
N ARG A 85 -11.32 10.60 7.26
CA ARG A 85 -10.00 10.31 7.84
C ARG A 85 -9.59 8.86 7.68
N LYS A 86 -10.56 7.94 7.82
CA LYS A 86 -10.33 6.53 7.53
C LYS A 86 -10.33 6.34 6.02
N ILE A 87 -9.28 5.68 5.51
CA ILE A 87 -9.22 5.33 4.09
C ILE A 87 -10.32 4.31 3.78
N SER A 88 -11.20 4.64 2.86
CA SER A 88 -12.26 3.75 2.39
C SER A 88 -11.68 2.81 1.33
N ALA A 89 -11.49 1.55 1.70
CA ALA A 89 -10.94 0.53 0.84
C ALA A 89 -11.75 -0.77 0.95
N ASP A 90 -11.69 -1.59 -0.08
CA ASP A 90 -12.35 -2.89 -0.09
C ASP A 90 -11.49 -3.96 0.60
N CYS A 91 -10.18 -3.78 0.59
CA CYS A 91 -9.23 -4.66 1.27
C CYS A 91 -8.08 -3.83 1.83
N ILE A 92 -7.64 -4.18 3.04
CA ILE A 92 -6.51 -3.51 3.71
C ILE A 92 -5.41 -4.54 3.90
N ILE A 93 -4.21 -4.22 3.37
CA ILE A 93 -3.02 -5.05 3.49
C ILE A 93 -2.05 -4.35 4.42
N ASP A 94 -1.82 -4.94 5.59
CA ASP A 94 -1.04 -4.33 6.68
C ASP A 94 -0.35 -5.44 7.46
N ASP A 95 0.92 -5.22 7.84
CA ASP A 95 1.72 -6.18 8.60
C ASP A 95 1.19 -6.41 10.02
N LYS A 96 0.37 -5.48 10.51
CA LYS A 96 -0.22 -5.55 11.85
C LYS A 96 -1.67 -6.04 11.85
N SER A 97 -2.12 -6.59 10.73
CA SER A 97 -3.47 -7.14 10.63
C SER A 97 -3.61 -8.39 11.50
N LEU A 98 -4.87 -8.70 11.88
CA LEU A 98 -5.16 -9.87 12.71
C LEU A 98 -4.73 -11.19 12.05
N MET A 99 -4.67 -11.23 10.73
CA MET A 99 -4.25 -12.41 9.97
C MET A 99 -2.74 -12.70 10.09
N MET A 100 -1.97 -11.77 10.58
CA MET A 100 -0.53 -11.93 10.84
C MET A 100 0.24 -12.47 9.64
N LEU A 101 0.03 -11.88 8.47
CA LEU A 101 0.76 -12.26 7.26
C LEU A 101 2.25 -11.95 7.43
N ASN A 102 3.09 -12.96 7.18
CA ASN A 102 4.54 -12.75 7.21
C ASN A 102 5.02 -12.31 5.83
N LEU A 103 5.03 -11.01 5.60
CA LEU A 103 5.40 -10.41 4.33
C LEU A 103 6.91 -10.39 4.09
N GLU A 104 7.71 -10.64 5.13
CA GLU A 104 9.18 -10.73 5.01
C GLU A 104 9.63 -12.04 4.38
N GLN A 105 8.79 -13.08 4.40
CA GLN A 105 9.10 -14.34 3.74
C GLN A 105 9.03 -14.18 2.21
N ASP A 106 9.84 -14.97 1.51
CA ASP A 106 9.94 -14.90 0.05
C ASP A 106 8.59 -15.05 -0.66
N ASN A 107 7.67 -15.83 -0.07
CA ASN A 107 6.35 -16.08 -0.66
C ASN A 107 5.25 -15.20 -0.09
N GLY A 108 5.54 -14.31 0.86
CA GLY A 108 4.51 -13.51 1.54
C GLY A 108 3.65 -12.71 0.59
N TRP A 109 4.26 -11.86 -0.22
CA TRP A 109 3.54 -11.05 -1.19
C TRP A 109 2.92 -11.86 -2.33
N HIS A 110 3.56 -12.95 -2.73
CA HIS A 110 2.98 -13.86 -3.71
C HIS A 110 1.66 -14.44 -3.19
N ASN A 111 1.62 -14.86 -1.93
CA ASN A 111 0.42 -15.38 -1.29
C ASN A 111 -0.66 -14.30 -1.17
N VAL A 112 -0.30 -13.07 -0.81
CA VAL A 112 -1.24 -11.94 -0.75
C VAL A 112 -1.90 -11.74 -2.11
N LYS A 113 -1.11 -11.70 -3.17
CA LYS A 113 -1.64 -11.54 -4.53
C LYS A 113 -2.64 -12.64 -4.89
N HIS A 114 -2.33 -13.89 -4.55
CA HIS A 114 -3.23 -15.02 -4.80
C HIS A 114 -4.53 -14.94 -3.98
N MET A 115 -4.46 -14.46 -2.76
CA MET A 115 -5.66 -14.29 -1.92
C MET A 115 -6.62 -13.24 -2.49
N ILE A 116 -6.09 -12.21 -3.14
CA ILE A 116 -6.88 -11.13 -3.74
C ILE A 116 -7.46 -11.56 -5.09
N ARG A 117 -6.70 -12.29 -5.85
CA ARG A 117 -7.11 -12.80 -7.16
C ARG A 117 -7.91 -14.07 -7.00
#